data_bbba81faaede9b6b4f21deaf344670f2
#
_entry.id   bbba81faaede9b6b4f21deaf344670f2
#
_cell.length_a   1.000
_cell.length_b   1.000
_cell.length_c   1.000
_cell.angle_alpha   90.00
_cell.angle_beta   90.00
_cell.angle_gamma   90.00
#
_symmetry.space_group_name_H-M   'P 1'
#
loop_
_entity.id
_entity.type
_entity.pdbx_description
1 polymer ?
#
loop_
_entity_poly.entity_id
_entity_poly.type
_entity_poly.pdbx_seq_one_letter_code
_entity_poly.pdbx_strand_id
1 'polypeptide(L)'
;AGKPTQHNDIYAVIDLGSNSFHMLMVKVVGGSVQVIGRVKRKVRLAAGLNDSLVLSKQAMTRGWECLALFAERLQDIPSANIRIVGTATLRLARNVKTFLVEAEAILGQPIQVISGEEEARIIYLGVAHTSNCDSNRLVIDIGGASTELVIGEHSEAKLLNSLHMGCVTWLNNHFGDGELSEARFGQAIAAAGDSRFSLKPERPPAALLRNVRAQQQCHLPVGIQL
;
A
#
# COMPACT_ATOMS: atom_id res chain seq x y z
N ALA A 1 -4.54 45.17 -3.89
CA ALA A 1 -3.57 44.27 -3.34
C ALA A 1 -4.31 42.97 -2.98
N GLY A 2 -4.25 41.96 -3.86
CA GLY A 2 -4.86 40.65 -3.64
C GLY A 2 -4.04 39.89 -2.58
N LYS A 3 -4.72 39.37 -1.56
CA LYS A 3 -4.11 38.43 -0.61
C LYS A 3 -3.64 37.20 -1.40
N PRO A 4 -2.42 36.69 -1.17
CA PRO A 4 -2.00 35.43 -1.78
C PRO A 4 -2.92 34.35 -1.23
N THR A 5 -3.57 33.61 -2.11
CA THR A 5 -4.35 32.43 -1.80
C THR A 5 -3.41 31.36 -1.22
N GLN A 6 -3.48 31.13 0.08
CA GLN A 6 -2.59 30.24 0.87
C GLN A 6 -2.80 28.74 0.60
N HIS A 7 -3.51 28.35 -0.46
CA HIS A 7 -3.88 26.94 -0.70
C HIS A 7 -2.96 26.16 -1.65
N ASN A 8 -1.97 26.81 -2.30
CA ASN A 8 -1.11 26.13 -3.26
C ASN A 8 -0.09 25.15 -2.65
N ASP A 9 0.07 25.17 -1.32
CA ASP A 9 1.11 24.39 -0.64
C ASP A 9 0.56 23.17 0.12
N ILE A 10 -0.73 22.86 -0.02
CA ILE A 10 -1.37 21.70 0.59
C ILE A 10 -1.53 20.60 -0.45
N TYR A 11 -1.13 19.39 -0.07
CA TYR A 11 -1.21 18.19 -0.90
C TYR A 11 -1.98 17.10 -0.16
N ALA A 12 -2.72 16.28 -0.90
CA ALA A 12 -3.39 15.11 -0.39
C ALA A 12 -3.01 13.86 -1.18
N VAL A 13 -2.75 12.79 -0.46
CA VAL A 13 -2.54 11.46 -1.03
C VAL A 13 -3.55 10.51 -0.41
N ILE A 14 -4.23 9.74 -1.25
CA ILE A 14 -5.16 8.70 -0.83
C ILE A 14 -4.67 7.37 -1.37
N ASP A 15 -4.54 6.40 -0.45
CA ASP A 15 -4.25 5.00 -0.73
C ASP A 15 -5.50 4.16 -0.49
N LEU A 16 -5.99 3.51 -1.56
CA LEU A 16 -7.13 2.60 -1.52
C LEU A 16 -6.62 1.17 -1.33
N GLY A 17 -6.19 0.89 -0.11
CA GLY A 17 -5.63 -0.41 0.28
C GLY A 17 -6.68 -1.51 0.43
N SER A 18 -6.22 -2.75 0.49
CA SER A 18 -7.08 -3.94 0.55
C SER A 18 -7.85 -4.09 1.86
N ASN A 19 -7.29 -3.65 2.98
CA ASN A 19 -7.92 -3.68 4.29
C ASN A 19 -8.45 -2.31 4.72
N SER A 20 -7.70 -1.26 4.47
CA SER A 20 -8.01 0.09 4.90
C SER A 20 -7.74 1.10 3.79
N PHE A 21 -8.54 2.17 3.75
CA PHE A 21 -8.25 3.35 2.97
C PHE A 21 -7.56 4.38 3.85
N HIS A 22 -6.52 4.99 3.32
CA HIS A 22 -5.73 5.99 4.03
C HIS A 22 -5.75 7.30 3.26
N MET A 23 -5.87 8.41 3.98
CA MET A 23 -5.65 9.73 3.44
C MET A 23 -4.61 10.45 4.29
N LEU A 24 -3.60 10.99 3.62
CA LEU A 24 -2.57 11.83 4.20
C LEU A 24 -2.67 13.22 3.58
N MET A 25 -2.75 14.25 4.42
CA MET A 25 -2.66 15.64 4.00
C MET A 25 -1.38 16.24 4.55
N VAL A 26 -0.66 16.94 3.69
CA VAL A 26 0.61 17.58 4.04
C VAL A 26 0.61 19.03 3.54
N LYS A 27 1.36 19.87 4.24
CA LYS A 27 1.67 21.23 3.83
C LYS A 27 3.17 21.36 3.60
N VAL A 28 3.54 21.99 2.50
CA VAL A 28 4.95 22.32 2.21
C VAL A 28 5.22 23.74 2.68
N VAL A 29 6.17 23.90 3.62
CA VAL A 29 6.56 25.20 4.17
C VAL A 29 8.08 25.30 4.14
N GLY A 30 8.60 26.26 3.38
CA GLY A 30 10.05 26.47 3.30
C GLY A 30 10.84 25.24 2.84
N GLY A 31 10.28 24.42 1.97
CA GLY A 31 10.88 23.17 1.49
C GLY A 31 10.73 21.98 2.43
N SER A 32 10.10 22.15 3.60
CA SER A 32 9.82 21.07 4.55
C SER A 32 8.38 20.60 4.42
N VAL A 33 8.17 19.28 4.55
CA VAL A 33 6.86 18.64 4.51
C VAL A 33 6.33 18.50 5.94
N GLN A 34 5.18 19.09 6.20
CA GLN A 34 4.47 19.00 7.48
C GLN A 34 3.17 18.23 7.31
N VAL A 35 2.98 17.19 8.10
CA VAL A 35 1.71 16.44 8.13
C VAL A 35 0.67 17.26 8.89
N ILE A 36 -0.43 17.62 8.19
CA ILE A 36 -1.55 18.38 8.75
C ILE A 36 -2.79 17.53 9.00
N GLY A 37 -2.84 16.32 8.46
CA GLY A 37 -3.95 15.41 8.70
C GLY A 37 -3.66 14.00 8.25
N ARG A 38 -4.18 13.02 9.00
CA ARG A 38 -4.18 11.60 8.65
C ARG A 38 -5.54 11.01 8.95
N VAL A 39 -6.08 10.25 8.01
CA VAL A 39 -7.32 9.50 8.20
C VAL A 39 -7.09 8.07 7.73
N LYS A 40 -7.42 7.11 8.59
CA LYS A 40 -7.44 5.68 8.27
C LYS A 40 -8.83 5.14 8.54
N ARG A 41 -9.40 4.41 7.57
CA ARG A 41 -10.72 3.76 7.69
C ARG A 41 -10.63 2.31 7.25
N LYS A 42 -11.10 1.39 8.08
CA LYS A 42 -11.23 -0.03 7.74
C LYS A 42 -12.40 -0.22 6.77
N VAL A 43 -12.10 -0.49 5.52
CA VAL A 43 -13.08 -0.76 4.45
C VAL A 43 -13.20 -2.25 4.21
N ARG A 44 -12.12 -3.03 4.42
CA ARG A 44 -12.04 -4.46 4.19
C ARG A 44 -12.47 -4.83 2.76
N LEU A 45 -11.90 -4.15 1.79
CA LEU A 45 -12.22 -4.35 0.38
C LEU A 45 -11.90 -5.78 -0.07
N ALA A 46 -10.72 -6.30 0.34
CA ALA A 46 -10.27 -7.65 0.02
C ALA A 46 -11.22 -8.75 0.54
N ALA A 47 -11.84 -8.54 1.69
CA ALA A 47 -12.82 -9.49 2.24
C ALA A 47 -14.09 -9.60 1.40
N GLY A 48 -14.34 -8.66 0.49
CA GLY A 48 -15.45 -8.70 -0.45
C GLY A 48 -15.08 -9.27 -1.82
N LEU A 49 -13.84 -9.72 -2.03
CA LEU A 49 -13.40 -10.34 -3.26
C LEU A 49 -13.63 -11.85 -3.18
N ASN A 50 -14.43 -12.40 -4.08
CA ASN A 50 -14.70 -13.84 -4.14
C ASN A 50 -13.59 -14.59 -4.93
N ASP A 51 -13.70 -15.92 -4.98
CA ASP A 51 -12.74 -16.79 -5.70
C ASP A 51 -12.66 -16.49 -7.21
N SER A 52 -13.73 -15.93 -7.79
CA SER A 52 -13.74 -15.47 -9.18
C SER A 52 -13.18 -14.06 -9.36
N LEU A 53 -12.57 -13.48 -8.33
CA LEU A 53 -12.03 -12.12 -8.30
C LEU A 53 -13.07 -11.03 -8.61
N VAL A 54 -14.29 -11.22 -8.14
CA VAL A 54 -15.38 -10.25 -8.27
C VAL A 54 -15.66 -9.61 -6.91
N LEU A 55 -15.59 -8.28 -6.86
CA LEU A 55 -15.94 -7.50 -5.67
C LEU A 55 -17.46 -7.52 -5.44
N SER A 56 -17.85 -7.81 -4.23
CA SER A 56 -19.26 -7.75 -3.81
C SER A 56 -19.73 -6.29 -3.76
N LYS A 57 -21.02 -6.10 -4.05
CA LYS A 57 -21.67 -4.79 -3.95
C LYS A 57 -21.52 -4.19 -2.55
N GLN A 58 -21.65 -5.00 -1.52
CA GLN A 58 -21.49 -4.56 -0.13
C GLN A 58 -20.09 -3.99 0.15
N ALA A 59 -19.03 -4.63 -0.36
CA ALA A 59 -17.68 -4.13 -0.20
C ALA A 59 -17.46 -2.82 -0.97
N MET A 60 -18.00 -2.72 -2.19
CA MET A 60 -17.95 -1.49 -2.98
C MET A 60 -18.66 -0.34 -2.26
N THR A 61 -19.86 -0.60 -1.72
CA THR A 61 -20.62 0.43 -0.97
C THR A 61 -19.85 0.95 0.23
N ARG A 62 -19.22 0.08 1.05
CA ARG A 62 -18.37 0.53 2.16
C ARG A 62 -17.20 1.39 1.67
N GLY A 63 -16.63 1.05 0.51
CA GLY A 63 -15.59 1.88 -0.12
C GLY A 63 -16.10 3.26 -0.50
N TRP A 64 -17.22 3.34 -1.20
CA TRP A 64 -17.82 4.61 -1.64
C TRP A 64 -18.23 5.50 -0.47
N GLU A 65 -18.83 4.93 0.59
CA GLU A 65 -19.15 5.67 1.83
C GLU A 65 -17.88 6.28 2.47
N CYS A 66 -16.80 5.52 2.51
CA CYS A 66 -15.52 6.02 3.00
C CYS A 66 -14.98 7.16 2.12
N LEU A 67 -15.07 7.01 0.79
CA LEU A 67 -14.61 8.03 -0.15
C LEU A 67 -15.43 9.31 -0.09
N ALA A 68 -16.73 9.22 0.19
CA ALA A 68 -17.57 10.41 0.41
C ALA A 68 -17.05 11.24 1.60
N LEU A 69 -16.65 10.59 2.70
CA LEU A 69 -16.03 11.28 3.85
C LEU A 69 -14.66 11.89 3.51
N PHE A 70 -13.90 11.25 2.60
CA PHE A 70 -12.64 11.80 2.14
C PHE A 70 -12.85 13.01 1.23
N ALA A 71 -13.83 12.95 0.32
CA ALA A 71 -14.15 14.02 -0.59
C ALA A 71 -14.46 15.35 0.13
N GLU A 72 -15.16 15.30 1.27
CA GLU A 72 -15.42 16.47 2.10
C GLU A 72 -14.14 17.19 2.54
N ARG A 73 -13.04 16.44 2.76
CA ARG A 73 -11.75 16.99 3.20
C ARG A 73 -10.87 17.49 2.07
N LEU A 74 -11.21 17.13 0.83
CA LEU A 74 -10.46 17.52 -0.37
C LEU A 74 -10.92 18.85 -0.98
N GLN A 75 -12.07 19.40 -0.55
CA GLN A 75 -12.75 20.52 -1.19
C GLN A 75 -11.86 21.75 -1.40
N ASP A 76 -10.96 22.04 -0.46
CA ASP A 76 -10.10 23.23 -0.51
C ASP A 76 -8.69 22.91 -1.07
N ILE A 77 -8.46 21.70 -1.55
CA ILE A 77 -7.16 21.27 -2.08
C ILE A 77 -7.20 21.31 -3.61
N PRO A 78 -6.28 22.02 -4.28
CA PRO A 78 -6.22 22.03 -5.74
C PRO A 78 -6.11 20.62 -6.32
N SER A 79 -6.87 20.32 -7.37
CA SER A 79 -6.87 19.01 -8.04
C SER A 79 -5.47 18.55 -8.46
N ALA A 80 -4.61 19.47 -8.87
CA ALA A 80 -3.22 19.17 -9.22
C ALA A 80 -2.37 18.63 -8.05
N ASN A 81 -2.80 18.93 -6.80
CA ASN A 81 -2.13 18.54 -5.58
C ASN A 81 -2.71 17.27 -4.94
N ILE A 82 -3.68 16.62 -5.59
CA ILE A 82 -4.30 15.40 -5.11
C ILE A 82 -3.78 14.21 -5.91
N ARG A 83 -3.42 13.14 -5.22
CA ARG A 83 -3.05 11.84 -5.82
C ARG A 83 -3.82 10.73 -5.13
N ILE A 84 -4.44 9.87 -5.93
CA ILE A 84 -5.23 8.74 -5.44
C ILE A 84 -4.75 7.49 -6.13
N VAL A 85 -4.30 6.51 -5.34
CA VAL A 85 -3.83 5.23 -5.85
C VAL A 85 -4.71 4.10 -5.34
N GLY A 86 -4.96 3.13 -6.20
CA GLY A 86 -5.57 1.86 -5.85
C GLY A 86 -4.55 0.74 -5.96
N THR A 87 -4.55 -0.19 -5.01
CA THR A 87 -3.53 -1.22 -4.89
C THR A 87 -4.09 -2.63 -5.13
N ALA A 88 -3.57 -3.65 -4.46
CA ALA A 88 -3.73 -5.05 -4.80
C ALA A 88 -5.18 -5.49 -5.07
N THR A 89 -6.15 -5.19 -4.20
CA THR A 89 -7.54 -5.64 -4.41
C THR A 89 -8.17 -5.04 -5.66
N LEU A 90 -7.95 -3.73 -5.90
CA LEU A 90 -8.47 -3.06 -7.10
C LEU A 90 -7.76 -3.55 -8.37
N ARG A 91 -6.49 -3.90 -8.28
CA ARG A 91 -5.71 -4.49 -9.36
C ARG A 91 -6.22 -5.88 -9.76
N LEU A 92 -6.66 -6.69 -8.77
CA LEU A 92 -7.14 -8.04 -8.99
C LEU A 92 -8.61 -8.12 -9.41
N ALA A 93 -9.43 -7.16 -9.00
CA ALA A 93 -10.88 -7.21 -9.18
C ALA A 93 -11.29 -7.14 -10.66
N ARG A 94 -11.99 -8.17 -11.14
CA ARG A 94 -12.50 -8.23 -12.53
C ARG A 94 -13.52 -7.16 -12.85
N ASN A 95 -14.31 -6.76 -11.85
CA ASN A 95 -15.33 -5.72 -11.96
C ASN A 95 -14.85 -4.35 -11.41
N VAL A 96 -13.54 -4.12 -11.41
CA VAL A 96 -12.93 -2.88 -10.89
C VAL A 96 -13.51 -1.62 -11.52
N LYS A 97 -13.87 -1.66 -12.81
CA LYS A 97 -14.47 -0.51 -13.51
C LYS A 97 -15.75 -0.02 -12.84
N THR A 98 -16.59 -0.95 -12.36
CA THR A 98 -17.83 -0.59 -11.64
C THR A 98 -17.52 0.19 -10.36
N PHE A 99 -16.48 -0.23 -9.63
CA PHE A 99 -16.04 0.49 -8.44
C PHE A 99 -15.47 1.88 -8.77
N LEU A 100 -14.57 1.95 -9.77
CA LEU A 100 -13.84 3.16 -10.12
C LEU A 100 -14.76 4.27 -10.64
N VAL A 101 -15.74 3.95 -11.49
CA VAL A 101 -16.66 4.96 -12.04
C VAL A 101 -17.37 5.73 -10.94
N GLU A 102 -17.92 5.05 -9.95
CA GLU A 102 -18.60 5.68 -8.83
C GLU A 102 -17.61 6.38 -7.88
N ALA A 103 -16.48 5.73 -7.60
CA ALA A 103 -15.44 6.26 -6.72
C ALA A 103 -14.85 7.58 -7.26
N GLU A 104 -14.57 7.65 -8.56
CA GLU A 104 -14.06 8.86 -9.22
C GLU A 104 -15.11 9.96 -9.27
N ALA A 105 -16.39 9.61 -9.46
CA ALA A 105 -17.50 10.56 -9.38
C ALA A 105 -17.63 11.19 -7.99
N ILE A 106 -17.49 10.37 -6.93
CA ILE A 106 -17.54 10.83 -5.53
C ILE A 106 -16.37 11.77 -5.22
N LEU A 107 -15.15 11.40 -5.64
CA LEU A 107 -13.93 12.15 -5.32
C LEU A 107 -13.71 13.37 -6.23
N GLY A 108 -14.34 13.40 -7.40
CA GLY A 108 -14.07 14.41 -8.44
C GLY A 108 -12.63 14.34 -8.96
N GLN A 109 -11.95 13.20 -8.81
CA GLN A 109 -10.55 12.97 -9.12
C GLN A 109 -10.34 11.58 -9.71
N PRO A 110 -9.39 11.40 -10.65
CA PRO A 110 -9.05 10.09 -11.17
C PRO A 110 -8.34 9.22 -10.12
N ILE A 111 -8.57 7.91 -10.19
CA ILE A 111 -7.92 6.91 -9.35
C ILE A 111 -6.94 6.11 -10.22
N GLN A 112 -5.66 6.15 -9.87
CA GLN A 112 -4.64 5.37 -10.55
C GLN A 112 -4.48 4.00 -9.88
N VAL A 113 -4.91 2.92 -10.55
CA VAL A 113 -4.60 1.56 -10.09
C VAL A 113 -3.17 1.25 -10.51
N ILE A 114 -2.27 1.11 -9.53
CA ILE A 114 -0.84 0.92 -9.76
C ILE A 114 -0.46 -0.57 -9.78
N SER A 115 0.63 -0.91 -10.49
CA SER A 115 1.20 -2.25 -10.46
C SER A 115 1.83 -2.57 -9.09
N GLY A 116 2.06 -3.86 -8.80
CA GLY A 116 2.73 -4.26 -7.56
C GLY A 116 4.18 -3.75 -7.49
N GLU A 117 4.87 -3.68 -8.62
CA GLU A 117 6.23 -3.12 -8.71
C GLU A 117 6.24 -1.62 -8.42
N GLU A 118 5.27 -0.88 -8.97
CA GLU A 118 5.15 0.56 -8.71
C GLU A 118 4.76 0.82 -7.25
N GLU A 119 3.88 0.01 -6.67
CA GLU A 119 3.55 0.04 -5.25
C GLU A 119 4.81 -0.17 -4.39
N ALA A 120 5.58 -1.22 -4.67
CA ALA A 120 6.85 -1.51 -3.99
C ALA A 120 7.86 -0.36 -4.10
N ARG A 121 7.97 0.24 -5.30
CA ARG A 121 8.85 1.37 -5.55
C ARG A 121 8.47 2.60 -4.72
N ILE A 122 7.20 2.93 -4.67
CA ILE A 122 6.68 4.08 -3.91
C ILE A 122 6.88 3.87 -2.41
N ILE A 123 6.59 2.66 -1.90
CA ILE A 123 6.82 2.28 -0.51
C ILE A 123 8.29 2.47 -0.14
N TYR A 124 9.21 1.96 -0.98
CA TYR A 124 10.64 2.12 -0.75
C TYR A 124 11.06 3.58 -0.68
N LEU A 125 10.58 4.43 -1.59
CA LEU A 125 10.87 5.86 -1.58
C LEU A 125 10.39 6.54 -0.29
N GLY A 126 9.19 6.18 0.19
CA GLY A 126 8.66 6.70 1.45
C GLY A 126 9.54 6.34 2.64
N VAL A 127 9.98 5.07 2.74
CA VAL A 127 10.87 4.60 3.80
C VAL A 127 12.25 5.25 3.67
N ALA A 128 12.80 5.34 2.47
CA ALA A 128 14.10 5.97 2.21
C ALA A 128 14.14 7.44 2.63
N HIS A 129 13.03 8.16 2.39
CA HIS A 129 12.91 9.58 2.73
C HIS A 129 12.78 9.84 4.24
N THR A 130 12.28 8.87 5.00
CA THR A 130 12.03 8.99 6.44
C THR A 130 13.10 8.35 7.32
N SER A 131 14.04 7.61 6.73
CA SER A 131 15.10 6.91 7.47
C SER A 131 16.49 7.38 7.05
N ASN A 132 17.34 7.71 8.03
CA ASN A 132 18.72 8.16 7.84
C ASN A 132 19.70 6.99 7.68
N CYS A 133 19.42 6.06 6.77
CA CYS A 133 20.29 4.91 6.52
C CYS A 133 20.92 5.02 5.12
N ASP A 134 22.24 5.16 5.07
CA ASP A 134 23.01 5.33 3.83
C ASP A 134 23.47 4.01 3.21
N SER A 135 23.06 2.87 3.77
CA SER A 135 23.45 1.53 3.32
C SER A 135 22.29 0.79 2.63
N ASN A 136 22.58 -0.42 2.16
CA ASN A 136 21.56 -1.31 1.63
C ASN A 136 20.43 -1.52 2.63
N ARG A 137 19.19 -1.43 2.15
CA ARG A 137 17.97 -1.55 2.97
C ARG A 137 17.06 -2.60 2.37
N LEU A 138 16.54 -3.48 3.23
CA LEU A 138 15.40 -4.35 2.93
C LEU A 138 14.15 -3.72 3.52
N VAL A 139 13.16 -3.49 2.69
CA VAL A 139 11.81 -3.05 3.09
C VAL A 139 10.85 -4.20 2.83
N ILE A 140 10.05 -4.53 3.83
CA ILE A 140 8.98 -5.52 3.76
C ILE A 140 7.70 -4.80 4.20
N ASP A 141 6.74 -4.70 3.28
CA ASP A 141 5.40 -4.16 3.57
C ASP A 141 4.36 -5.27 3.47
N ILE A 142 3.75 -5.63 4.60
CA ILE A 142 2.74 -6.68 4.67
C ILE A 142 1.36 -6.01 4.62
N GLY A 143 0.79 -5.96 3.42
CA GLY A 143 -0.53 -5.41 3.17
C GLY A 143 -1.66 -6.40 3.41
N GLY A 144 -2.89 -5.99 3.06
CA GLY A 144 -4.08 -6.83 3.20
C GLY A 144 -4.17 -7.98 2.19
N ALA A 145 -3.78 -7.74 0.94
CA ALA A 145 -3.85 -8.72 -0.16
C ALA A 145 -2.50 -9.05 -0.77
N SER A 146 -1.50 -8.19 -0.60
CA SER A 146 -0.14 -8.39 -1.10
C SER A 146 0.91 -8.11 -0.04
N THR A 147 2.14 -8.53 -0.32
CA THR A 147 3.34 -8.19 0.45
C THR A 147 4.40 -7.74 -0.52
N GLU A 148 4.89 -6.54 -0.32
CA GLU A 148 5.96 -5.93 -1.12
C GLU A 148 7.31 -6.16 -0.44
N LEU A 149 8.29 -6.61 -1.23
CA LEU A 149 9.67 -6.81 -0.82
C LEU A 149 10.56 -5.93 -1.69
N VAL A 150 11.33 -5.07 -1.05
CA VAL A 150 12.23 -4.18 -1.79
C VAL A 150 13.62 -4.18 -1.17
N ILE A 151 14.62 -4.40 -2.01
CA ILE A 151 16.01 -4.17 -1.65
C ILE A 151 16.49 -2.96 -2.44
N GLY A 152 17.08 -2.00 -1.75
CA GLY A 152 17.62 -0.81 -2.39
C GLY A 152 18.72 -0.15 -1.57
N GLU A 153 19.29 0.89 -2.11
CA GLU A 153 20.36 1.66 -1.52
C GLU A 153 20.06 3.15 -1.70
N HIS A 154 20.26 3.96 -0.68
CA HIS A 154 19.85 5.37 -0.66
C HIS A 154 18.34 5.52 -1.01
N SER A 155 18.03 6.24 -2.07
CA SER A 155 16.65 6.39 -2.60
C SER A 155 16.37 5.48 -3.80
N GLU A 156 17.29 4.60 -4.19
CA GLU A 156 17.17 3.74 -5.36
C GLU A 156 16.71 2.34 -4.96
N ALA A 157 15.53 1.93 -5.43
CA ALA A 157 15.06 0.55 -5.34
C ALA A 157 15.76 -0.30 -6.42
N LYS A 158 16.49 -1.34 -6.00
CA LYS A 158 17.28 -2.23 -6.90
C LYS A 158 16.56 -3.52 -7.24
N LEU A 159 15.86 -4.09 -6.27
CA LEU A 159 15.05 -5.29 -6.43
C LEU A 159 13.67 -5.02 -5.85
N LEU A 160 12.64 -5.29 -6.64
CA LEU A 160 11.25 -5.09 -6.30
C LEU A 160 10.48 -6.37 -6.53
N ASN A 161 9.66 -6.75 -5.57
CA ASN A 161 8.74 -7.86 -5.73
C ASN A 161 7.43 -7.56 -4.99
N SER A 162 6.31 -7.97 -5.59
CA SER A 162 4.99 -7.93 -4.97
C SER A 162 4.42 -9.34 -4.99
N LEU A 163 4.18 -9.90 -3.82
CA LEU A 163 3.66 -11.24 -3.62
C LEU A 163 2.17 -11.17 -3.33
N HIS A 164 1.37 -12.07 -3.93
CA HIS A 164 -0.06 -12.21 -3.63
C HIS A 164 -0.27 -12.89 -2.26
N MET A 165 0.32 -12.32 -1.24
CA MET A 165 0.35 -12.85 0.11
C MET A 165 0.17 -11.71 1.11
N GLY A 166 -1.07 -11.40 1.45
CA GLY A 166 -1.41 -10.36 2.42
C GLY A 166 -2.15 -10.93 3.62
N CYS A 167 -2.17 -10.20 4.73
CA CYS A 167 -2.73 -10.68 6.00
C CYS A 167 -4.23 -11.05 5.91
N VAL A 168 -5.02 -10.33 5.12
CA VAL A 168 -6.46 -10.62 4.96
C VAL A 168 -6.67 -11.82 4.06
N THR A 169 -5.99 -11.90 2.93
CA THR A 169 -6.10 -13.04 2.01
C THR A 169 -5.58 -14.32 2.65
N TRP A 170 -4.47 -14.25 3.39
CA TRP A 170 -3.91 -15.40 4.09
C TRP A 170 -4.82 -15.91 5.22
N LEU A 171 -5.39 -14.97 5.99
CA LEU A 171 -6.39 -15.30 7.01
C LEU A 171 -7.59 -16.04 6.40
N ASN A 172 -8.15 -15.50 5.31
CA ASN A 172 -9.32 -16.10 4.68
C ASN A 172 -9.03 -17.47 4.08
N ASN A 173 -7.86 -17.65 3.46
CA ASN A 173 -7.50 -18.89 2.76
C ASN A 173 -7.12 -20.03 3.71
N HIS A 174 -6.50 -19.72 4.85
CA HIS A 174 -5.94 -20.73 5.74
C HIS A 174 -6.62 -20.82 7.12
N PHE A 175 -7.31 -19.75 7.55
CA PHE A 175 -7.87 -19.62 8.90
C PHE A 175 -9.31 -19.06 8.89
N GLY A 176 -10.02 -19.16 7.76
CA GLY A 176 -11.31 -18.50 7.55
C GLY A 176 -12.42 -18.94 8.49
N ASP A 177 -12.33 -20.13 9.07
CA ASP A 177 -13.22 -20.68 10.10
C ASP A 177 -12.83 -20.31 11.54
N GLY A 178 -11.70 -19.58 11.70
CA GLY A 178 -11.17 -19.14 13.00
C GLY A 178 -10.39 -20.22 13.76
N GLU A 179 -10.22 -21.42 13.20
CA GLU A 179 -9.40 -22.46 13.82
C GLU A 179 -7.91 -22.15 13.67
N LEU A 180 -7.19 -22.06 14.78
CA LEU A 180 -5.74 -21.86 14.86
C LEU A 180 -5.10 -23.16 15.34
N SER A 181 -4.72 -24.05 14.41
CA SER A 181 -4.04 -25.30 14.71
C SER A 181 -2.67 -25.34 14.06
N GLU A 182 -1.77 -26.15 14.61
CA GLU A 182 -0.42 -26.37 14.07
C GLU A 182 -0.48 -26.86 12.61
N ALA A 183 -1.45 -27.72 12.28
CA ALA A 183 -1.68 -28.21 10.93
C ALA A 183 -2.03 -27.07 9.95
N ARG A 184 -2.87 -26.13 10.37
CA ARG A 184 -3.24 -24.96 9.56
C ARG A 184 -2.07 -24.02 9.34
N PHE A 185 -1.28 -23.77 10.38
CA PHE A 185 -0.04 -23.00 10.24
C PHE A 185 0.96 -23.70 9.32
N GLY A 186 1.11 -25.04 9.43
CA GLY A 186 1.96 -25.82 8.52
C GLY A 186 1.53 -25.69 7.06
N GLN A 187 0.22 -25.74 6.77
CA GLN A 187 -0.32 -25.53 5.43
C GLN A 187 -0.06 -24.10 4.91
N ALA A 188 -0.28 -23.09 5.75
CA ALA A 188 -0.04 -21.69 5.40
C ALA A 188 1.45 -21.43 5.10
N ILE A 189 2.36 -22.01 5.88
CA ILE A 189 3.82 -21.92 5.67
C ILE A 189 4.22 -22.63 4.37
N ALA A 190 3.71 -23.85 4.11
CA ALA A 190 3.97 -24.57 2.87
C ALA A 190 3.48 -23.78 1.66
N ALA A 191 2.26 -23.25 1.71
CA ALA A 191 1.73 -22.41 0.64
C ALA A 191 2.55 -21.13 0.41
N ALA A 192 3.12 -20.53 1.47
CA ALA A 192 4.02 -19.39 1.34
C ALA A 192 5.34 -19.79 0.67
N GLY A 193 5.86 -20.98 0.94
CA GLY A 193 7.06 -21.52 0.30
C GLY A 193 6.83 -21.89 -1.17
N ASP A 194 5.64 -22.40 -1.50
CA ASP A 194 5.22 -22.74 -2.87
C ASP A 194 4.80 -21.53 -3.72
N SER A 195 4.41 -20.43 -3.09
CA SER A 195 4.29 -19.13 -3.77
C SER A 195 5.68 -18.81 -4.28
N ARG A 196 6.01 -19.42 -5.42
CA ARG A 196 7.35 -19.40 -5.99
C ARG A 196 7.84 -17.98 -5.92
N PHE A 197 8.80 -17.76 -5.03
CA PHE A 197 9.78 -16.71 -5.18
C PHE A 197 10.42 -16.93 -6.55
N SER A 198 9.67 -16.63 -7.59
CA SER A 198 10.22 -16.32 -8.86
C SER A 198 10.81 -14.91 -8.73
N LEU A 199 11.71 -14.76 -7.79
CA LEU A 199 12.89 -14.00 -8.05
C LEU A 199 13.42 -14.62 -9.32
N LYS A 200 13.06 -14.11 -10.50
CA LYS A 200 13.89 -14.32 -11.67
C LYS A 200 15.26 -13.88 -11.19
N PRO A 201 16.18 -14.78 -10.97
CA PRO A 201 17.51 -14.40 -10.58
C PRO A 201 18.23 -13.94 -11.84
N GLU A 202 18.13 -12.69 -12.16
CA GLU A 202 19.40 -12.03 -12.36
C GLU A 202 20.00 -12.09 -10.95
N ARG A 203 20.92 -13.00 -10.74
CA ARG A 203 21.56 -13.27 -9.43
C ARG A 203 21.83 -11.93 -8.77
N PRO A 204 21.21 -11.63 -7.60
CA PRO A 204 21.63 -10.46 -6.88
C PRO A 204 23.14 -10.59 -6.71
N PRO A 205 23.95 -9.59 -7.01
CA PRO A 205 25.38 -9.68 -6.84
C PRO A 205 25.65 -10.23 -5.44
N ALA A 206 26.45 -11.27 -5.32
CA ALA A 206 26.72 -11.95 -4.04
C ALA A 206 27.11 -11.00 -2.89
N ALA A 207 27.60 -9.81 -3.25
CA ALA A 207 27.84 -8.69 -2.37
C ALA A 207 26.57 -8.11 -1.71
N LEU A 208 25.41 -8.13 -2.39
CA LEU A 208 24.15 -7.61 -1.84
C LEU A 208 23.60 -8.48 -0.70
N LEU A 209 23.72 -9.79 -0.83
CA LEU A 209 23.30 -10.76 0.19
C LEU A 209 24.25 -10.85 1.39
N ARG A 210 25.53 -10.56 1.21
CA ARG A 210 26.52 -10.55 2.32
C ARG A 210 26.26 -9.41 3.28
N ASN A 211 25.85 -8.24 2.79
CA ASN A 211 25.58 -7.06 3.62
C ASN A 211 24.27 -7.16 4.41
N VAL A 212 23.25 -7.87 3.91
CA VAL A 212 22.00 -8.12 4.64
C VAL A 212 22.24 -8.98 5.90
N ARG A 213 23.19 -9.92 5.87
CA ARG A 213 23.56 -10.75 7.04
C ARG A 213 24.39 -10.00 8.09
N ALA A 214 25.11 -8.96 7.71
CA ALA A 214 26.02 -8.25 8.61
C ALA A 214 25.33 -7.15 9.46
N GLN A 215 24.10 -6.76 9.13
CA GLN A 215 23.40 -5.65 9.77
C GLN A 215 22.26 -6.04 10.72
N GLN A 216 22.29 -7.25 11.28
CA GLN A 216 21.38 -7.64 12.38
C GLN A 216 21.52 -6.78 13.66
N GLN A 217 22.37 -5.77 13.69
CA GLN A 217 22.57 -4.85 14.82
C GLN A 217 22.00 -3.44 14.61
N CYS A 218 21.46 -3.10 13.46
CA CYS A 218 20.68 -1.87 13.32
C CYS A 218 19.28 -2.13 13.87
N HIS A 219 18.93 -1.45 14.95
CA HIS A 219 17.57 -1.38 15.49
C HIS A 219 16.65 -0.88 14.38
N LEU A 220 15.96 -1.80 13.71
CA LEU A 220 14.85 -1.48 12.85
C LEU A 220 13.72 -0.95 13.74
N PRO A 221 13.24 0.28 13.54
CA PRO A 221 11.93 0.61 14.03
C PRO A 221 10.96 -0.26 13.22
N VAL A 222 10.54 -1.39 13.80
CA VAL A 222 9.47 -2.21 13.25
C VAL A 222 8.20 -1.40 13.37
N GLY A 223 7.92 -0.61 12.35
CA GLY A 223 6.62 0.01 12.16
C GLY A 223 5.65 -1.05 11.67
N ILE A 224 5.21 -1.96 12.54
CA ILE A 224 4.02 -2.77 12.28
C ILE A 224 2.85 -1.82 12.36
N GLN A 225 2.40 -1.30 11.21
CA GLN A 225 1.11 -0.65 11.12
C GLN A 225 0.05 -1.76 10.97
N LEU A 226 -0.54 -2.16 12.11
CA LEU A 226 -1.76 -2.95 12.16
C LEU A 226 -2.99 -2.10 11.83
#